data_c37a23a4371395f40b6b6811926ac832
#
_entry.id   c37a23a4371395f40b6b6811926ac832
#
_cell.length_a   1.000
_cell.length_b   1.000
_cell.length_c   1.000
_cell.angle_alpha   90.00
_cell.angle_beta   90.00
_cell.angle_gamma   90.00
#
_symmetry.space_group_name_H-M   'P 1'
#
loop_
_entity.id
_entity.type
_entity.pdbx_description
1 polymer ?
#
loop_
_entity_poly.entity_id
_entity_poly.type
_entity_poly.pdbx_seq_one_letter_code
_entity_poly.pdbx_strand_id
1 'polypeptide(L)'
;MTGRARKIISSIIFTAIVFLLWNPAPVRAGESEFEFYYQRIEAVEQINNPKPEGWWDKAKAFVKDVGNKIAGTFEKLSRTYFPGEGEKRWYSEKDKNIAYKLQRTKVKSEAHLLELMGAKDGDLSKLTDGQKALLAVYRHSRSQAVKERMDVSYRSKIAVTLSDTTGFDDAKKYPQVENDFWPCSTGRMIQMSSNFFNYAGSDEDAQATFVHEFSHSCDRTVKEFIKPYGKDGRHSCNELTRSRSAFVEGWAEFNEMLDFPSERSRIQSAIQSVKIEKENGEYTQVDATDPSLTGKNLMNVEGVVANIFYRISSELPDGRKKVFEAFKNTNIYWRTTKMMLRGYAEKNPGDAKALAAILNEETHGKLSDAEIMYYLGKGPGVMEFLAARKAPSADKITVPELTAPINAADQGVTVNDEGTSSGNPFTAGSTR
;
A
#
# COMPACT_ATOMS: atom_id res chain seq x y z
N MET A 1 20.41 -12.39 -38.08
CA MET A 1 19.38 -13.29 -37.51
C MET A 1 18.11 -13.17 -38.32
N THR A 2 17.60 -14.28 -38.83
CA THR A 2 16.37 -14.36 -39.63
C THR A 2 15.14 -14.08 -38.73
N GLY A 3 14.07 -13.54 -39.30
CA GLY A 3 12.84 -13.21 -38.54
C GLY A 3 12.23 -14.42 -37.79
N ARG A 4 12.51 -15.64 -38.27
CA ARG A 4 12.10 -16.91 -37.64
C ARG A 4 12.86 -17.18 -36.33
N ALA A 5 14.16 -16.93 -36.30
CA ALA A 5 14.99 -17.05 -35.09
C ALA A 5 14.60 -16.05 -34.01
N ARG A 6 14.21 -14.82 -34.40
CA ARG A 6 13.70 -13.80 -33.46
C ARG A 6 12.38 -14.22 -32.79
N LYS A 7 11.42 -14.76 -33.55
CA LYS A 7 10.15 -15.25 -33.00
C LYS A 7 10.33 -16.41 -32.04
N ILE A 8 11.25 -17.34 -32.34
CA ILE A 8 11.54 -18.49 -31.47
C ILE A 8 12.17 -18.02 -30.14
N ILE A 9 13.15 -17.12 -30.20
CA ILE A 9 13.80 -16.57 -28.99
C ILE A 9 12.80 -15.78 -28.14
N SER A 10 11.96 -14.94 -28.76
CA SER A 10 10.90 -14.22 -28.02
C SER A 10 9.91 -15.19 -27.36
N SER A 11 9.52 -16.25 -28.06
CA SER A 11 8.60 -17.25 -27.51
C SER A 11 9.23 -18.03 -26.35
N ILE A 12 10.51 -18.42 -26.46
CA ILE A 12 11.24 -19.14 -25.41
C ILE A 12 11.44 -18.23 -24.18
N ILE A 13 11.82 -16.96 -24.38
CA ILE A 13 11.97 -15.99 -23.28
C ILE A 13 10.62 -15.73 -22.62
N PHE A 14 9.57 -15.54 -23.40
CA PHE A 14 8.21 -15.34 -22.86
C PHE A 14 7.74 -16.58 -22.09
N THR A 15 7.92 -17.77 -22.62
CA THR A 15 7.58 -19.03 -21.96
C THR A 15 8.41 -19.25 -20.69
N ALA A 16 9.70 -18.95 -20.72
CA ALA A 16 10.56 -19.06 -19.53
C ALA A 16 10.15 -18.02 -18.45
N ILE A 17 9.79 -16.81 -18.85
CA ILE A 17 9.29 -15.78 -17.94
C ILE A 17 7.95 -16.19 -17.35
N VAL A 18 7.02 -16.66 -18.18
CA VAL A 18 5.72 -17.17 -17.73
C VAL A 18 5.92 -18.38 -16.82
N PHE A 19 6.87 -19.29 -17.12
CA PHE A 19 7.17 -20.45 -16.29
C PHE A 19 7.84 -20.09 -14.96
N LEU A 20 8.74 -19.12 -14.94
CA LEU A 20 9.34 -18.58 -13.71
C LEU A 20 8.33 -17.81 -12.85
N LEU A 21 7.35 -17.16 -13.49
CA LEU A 21 6.26 -16.47 -12.81
C LEU A 21 5.14 -17.43 -12.40
N TRP A 22 4.99 -18.58 -13.08
CA TRP A 22 3.86 -19.50 -12.92
C TRP A 22 4.17 -20.73 -12.08
N ASN A 23 5.43 -20.95 -11.71
CA ASN A 23 5.75 -22.07 -10.82
C ASN A 23 5.69 -21.59 -9.35
N PRO A 24 4.51 -21.65 -8.69
CA PRO A 24 4.45 -21.43 -7.28
C PRO A 24 5.08 -22.66 -6.63
N ALA A 25 6.29 -22.50 -6.09
CA ALA A 25 6.70 -23.43 -5.06
C ALA A 25 5.54 -23.51 -4.05
N PRO A 26 5.07 -24.71 -3.71
CA PRO A 26 4.01 -24.83 -2.73
C PRO A 26 4.47 -24.11 -1.47
N VAL A 27 3.73 -23.07 -1.07
CA VAL A 27 3.95 -22.39 0.18
C VAL A 27 3.65 -23.42 1.26
N ARG A 28 4.69 -24.04 1.80
CA ARG A 28 4.57 -24.69 3.09
C ARG A 28 4.14 -23.59 4.06
N ALA A 29 3.07 -23.84 4.79
CA ALA A 29 2.71 -23.09 5.97
C ALA A 29 3.86 -23.24 7.00
N GLY A 30 4.88 -22.43 6.81
CA GLY A 30 6.03 -22.29 7.68
C GLY A 30 6.10 -20.82 8.01
N GLU A 31 6.53 -20.50 9.21
CA GLU A 31 6.61 -19.16 9.75
C GLU A 31 7.16 -18.18 8.70
N SER A 32 6.32 -17.27 8.27
CA SER A 32 6.73 -16.17 7.42
C SER A 32 7.66 -15.28 8.23
N GLU A 33 8.80 -14.91 7.67
CA GLU A 33 9.84 -14.20 8.38
C GLU A 33 10.26 -12.93 7.64
N PHE A 34 10.46 -11.86 8.40
CA PHE A 34 11.13 -10.68 7.90
C PHE A 34 12.64 -10.85 7.99
N GLU A 35 13.33 -10.55 6.89
CA GLU A 35 14.77 -10.34 6.89
C GLU A 35 15.06 -8.84 6.81
N PHE A 36 15.59 -8.26 7.87
CA PHE A 36 15.93 -6.85 7.92
C PHE A 36 17.36 -6.60 7.46
N TYR A 37 17.50 -5.55 6.65
CA TYR A 37 18.78 -5.01 6.20
C TYR A 37 18.82 -3.53 6.54
N TYR A 38 19.88 -3.11 7.22
CA TYR A 38 20.21 -1.70 7.38
C TYR A 38 21.09 -1.27 6.22
N GLN A 39 20.71 -0.21 5.54
CA GLN A 39 21.42 0.31 4.39
C GLN A 39 21.78 1.76 4.64
N ARG A 40 23.07 2.07 4.56
CA ARG A 40 23.58 3.42 4.72
C ARG A 40 24.10 3.95 3.39
N ILE A 41 23.77 5.20 3.07
CA ILE A 41 24.41 5.93 1.98
C ILE A 41 25.78 6.39 2.48
N GLU A 42 26.86 5.97 1.82
CA GLU A 42 28.21 6.40 2.15
C GLU A 42 28.67 7.59 1.29
N ALA A 43 28.22 7.65 0.05
CA ALA A 43 28.54 8.74 -0.86
C ALA A 43 27.50 8.89 -1.94
N VAL A 44 27.33 10.13 -2.42
CA VAL A 44 26.63 10.47 -3.66
C VAL A 44 27.71 10.84 -4.68
N GLU A 45 27.76 10.11 -5.78
CA GLU A 45 28.78 10.25 -6.82
C GLU A 45 28.18 10.88 -8.07
N GLN A 46 28.81 11.93 -8.60
CA GLN A 46 28.53 12.36 -9.96
C GLN A 46 29.30 11.48 -10.95
N ILE A 47 28.57 10.94 -11.91
CA ILE A 47 29.14 10.10 -12.97
C ILE A 47 29.14 10.89 -14.27
N ASN A 48 30.37 11.21 -14.76
CA ASN A 48 30.55 11.92 -16.00
C ASN A 48 30.20 11.08 -17.24
N ASN A 49 30.03 9.79 -17.08
CA ASN A 49 29.52 8.90 -18.12
C ASN A 49 28.23 8.27 -17.61
N PRO A 50 27.09 8.51 -18.25
CA PRO A 50 25.87 7.81 -17.93
C PRO A 50 26.16 6.29 -17.97
N LYS A 51 25.50 5.54 -17.09
CA LYS A 51 25.56 4.07 -17.04
C LYS A 51 25.78 3.51 -18.44
N PRO A 52 26.89 2.80 -18.71
CA PRO A 52 27.14 2.27 -20.04
C PRO A 52 25.93 1.43 -20.44
N GLU A 53 25.44 1.59 -21.67
CA GLU A 53 24.39 0.74 -22.22
C GLU A 53 24.87 -0.70 -22.15
N GLY A 54 24.54 -1.34 -21.04
CA GLY A 54 24.85 -2.74 -20.81
C GLY A 54 24.08 -3.63 -21.80
N TRP A 55 24.40 -4.91 -21.81
CA TRP A 55 23.63 -5.91 -22.56
C TRP A 55 22.12 -5.77 -22.31
N TRP A 56 21.72 -5.40 -21.11
CA TRP A 56 20.32 -5.16 -20.74
C TRP A 56 19.71 -3.92 -21.39
N ASP A 57 20.46 -2.85 -21.59
CA ASP A 57 19.96 -1.65 -22.28
C ASP A 57 19.80 -1.92 -23.78
N LYS A 58 20.68 -2.76 -24.36
CA LYS A 58 20.52 -3.28 -25.71
C LYS A 58 19.36 -4.28 -25.82
N ALA A 59 19.12 -5.08 -24.79
CA ALA A 59 17.95 -5.96 -24.68
C ALA A 59 16.66 -5.15 -24.49
N LYS A 60 16.68 -4.06 -23.72
CA LYS A 60 15.55 -3.11 -23.57
C LYS A 60 15.22 -2.42 -24.90
N ALA A 61 16.22 -1.97 -25.66
CA ALA A 61 15.98 -1.37 -26.97
C ALA A 61 15.34 -2.39 -27.94
N PHE A 62 15.72 -3.66 -27.83
CA PHE A 62 15.09 -4.75 -28.57
C PHE A 62 13.66 -5.06 -28.09
N VAL A 63 13.43 -4.99 -26.77
CA VAL A 63 12.12 -5.24 -26.15
C VAL A 63 11.19 -4.02 -26.26
N LYS A 64 11.74 -2.80 -26.44
CA LYS A 64 10.95 -1.60 -26.71
C LYS A 64 10.11 -1.71 -27.99
N ASP A 65 10.57 -2.51 -28.95
CA ASP A 65 9.82 -2.88 -30.16
C ASP A 65 8.70 -3.91 -29.88
N VAL A 66 8.72 -4.58 -28.69
CA VAL A 66 7.74 -5.61 -28.29
C VAL A 66 6.81 -5.09 -27.19
N GLY A 67 7.04 -3.92 -26.67
CA GLY A 67 6.17 -3.21 -25.73
C GLY A 67 6.89 -2.64 -24.49
N ASN A 68 6.73 -1.35 -24.30
CA ASN A 68 7.25 -0.53 -23.20
C ASN A 68 6.94 -1.04 -21.78
N LYS A 69 6.16 -2.10 -21.67
CA LYS A 69 5.68 -2.66 -20.40
C LYS A 69 6.64 -3.62 -19.71
N ILE A 70 7.49 -4.31 -20.48
CA ILE A 70 8.36 -5.39 -19.93
C ILE A 70 9.67 -4.81 -19.37
N ALA A 71 10.15 -3.69 -19.90
CA ALA A 71 11.42 -3.09 -19.46
C ALA A 71 11.38 -2.56 -18.02
N GLY A 72 10.28 -1.91 -17.62
CA GLY A 72 10.07 -1.48 -16.22
C GLY A 72 10.05 -2.64 -15.24
N THR A 73 9.48 -3.78 -15.65
CA THR A 73 9.39 -5.01 -14.86
C THR A 73 10.76 -5.61 -14.59
N PHE A 74 11.64 -5.68 -15.60
CA PHE A 74 12.98 -6.23 -15.43
C PHE A 74 13.89 -5.36 -14.56
N GLU A 75 13.76 -4.06 -14.65
CA GLU A 75 14.54 -3.13 -13.82
C GLU A 75 14.11 -3.20 -12.36
N LYS A 76 12.80 -3.26 -12.10
CA LYS A 76 12.25 -3.53 -10.77
C LYS A 76 12.64 -4.92 -10.26
N LEU A 77 12.60 -5.94 -11.10
CA LEU A 77 13.01 -7.31 -10.75
C LEU A 77 14.50 -7.37 -10.35
N SER A 78 15.39 -6.67 -11.03
CA SER A 78 16.82 -6.64 -10.67
C SER A 78 17.05 -6.00 -9.30
N ARG A 79 16.24 -5.01 -8.91
CA ARG A 79 16.26 -4.42 -7.56
C ARG A 79 15.70 -5.35 -6.50
N THR A 80 14.71 -6.17 -6.89
CA THR A 80 13.99 -7.09 -5.98
C THR A 80 14.79 -8.36 -5.68
N TYR A 81 15.66 -8.80 -6.59
CA TYR A 81 16.27 -10.13 -6.52
C TYR A 81 17.62 -10.20 -5.81
N PHE A 82 18.21 -9.08 -5.40
CA PHE A 82 19.50 -9.10 -4.71
C PHE A 82 19.50 -8.38 -3.35
N PRO A 83 18.71 -8.86 -2.37
CA PRO A 83 18.99 -8.53 -0.99
C PRO A 83 20.26 -9.28 -0.57
N GLY A 84 21.40 -8.63 -0.65
CA GLY A 84 22.67 -9.19 -0.19
C GLY A 84 23.38 -8.16 0.67
N GLU A 85 24.17 -8.64 1.62
CA GLU A 85 25.08 -7.80 2.39
C GLU A 85 26.21 -7.24 1.51
N GLY A 86 26.90 -6.25 2.01
CA GLY A 86 28.10 -5.66 1.42
C GLY A 86 27.86 -4.36 0.67
N GLU A 87 28.93 -3.91 0.02
CA GLU A 87 28.93 -2.70 -0.76
C GLU A 87 28.07 -2.84 -2.01
N LYS A 88 27.24 -1.85 -2.27
CA LYS A 88 26.35 -1.77 -3.45
C LYS A 88 26.53 -0.42 -4.13
N ARG A 89 26.36 -0.42 -5.44
CA ARG A 89 26.25 0.80 -6.22
C ARG A 89 24.86 0.88 -6.81
N TRP A 90 24.17 1.96 -6.50
CA TRP A 90 22.82 2.22 -6.99
C TRP A 90 22.82 3.47 -7.87
N TYR A 91 22.17 3.41 -8.99
CA TYR A 91 22.02 4.56 -9.89
C TYR A 91 20.67 5.21 -9.64
N SER A 92 20.67 6.56 -9.57
CA SER A 92 19.45 7.34 -9.43
C SER A 92 18.47 7.03 -10.57
N GLU A 93 17.20 6.96 -10.25
CA GLU A 93 16.14 6.86 -11.26
C GLU A 93 15.82 8.21 -11.88
N LYS A 94 15.97 9.27 -11.12
CA LYS A 94 15.62 10.64 -11.50
C LYS A 94 16.76 11.34 -12.23
N ASP A 95 18.00 11.08 -11.83
CA ASP A 95 19.19 11.67 -12.48
C ASP A 95 20.19 10.59 -12.89
N LYS A 96 20.32 10.37 -14.20
CA LYS A 96 21.22 9.37 -14.77
C LYS A 96 22.71 9.64 -14.50
N ASN A 97 23.06 10.86 -14.09
CA ASN A 97 24.42 11.23 -13.77
C ASN A 97 24.76 11.03 -12.28
N ILE A 98 23.82 10.51 -11.50
CA ILE A 98 24.00 10.28 -10.07
C ILE A 98 24.04 8.79 -9.77
N ALA A 99 25.00 8.39 -8.97
CA ALA A 99 25.05 7.07 -8.33
C ALA A 99 25.27 7.21 -6.82
N TYR A 100 24.79 6.23 -6.10
CA TYR A 100 24.98 6.10 -4.64
C TYR A 100 25.93 4.95 -4.35
N LYS A 101 26.90 5.20 -3.48
CA LYS A 101 27.65 4.15 -2.83
C LYS A 101 26.93 3.77 -1.54
N LEU A 102 26.52 2.52 -1.42
CA LEU A 102 25.71 2.00 -0.32
C LEU A 102 26.45 0.91 0.40
N GLN A 103 26.38 0.91 1.74
CA GLN A 103 26.74 -0.24 2.56
C GLN A 103 25.47 -0.86 3.13
N ARG A 104 25.28 -2.16 2.87
CA ARG A 104 24.12 -2.91 3.35
C ARG A 104 24.57 -4.01 4.30
N THR A 105 23.95 -4.07 5.49
CA THR A 105 24.26 -5.03 6.53
C THR A 105 22.99 -5.71 7.03
N LYS A 106 23.00 -7.04 7.13
CA LYS A 106 21.86 -7.80 7.67
C LYS A 106 21.73 -7.52 9.17
N VAL A 107 20.52 -7.13 9.60
CA VAL A 107 20.20 -6.86 10.99
C VAL A 107 19.95 -8.18 11.71
N LYS A 108 20.71 -8.45 12.76
CA LYS A 108 20.62 -9.69 13.56
C LYS A 108 19.70 -9.54 14.78
N SER A 109 19.66 -8.34 15.35
CA SER A 109 18.86 -8.00 16.53
C SER A 109 18.63 -6.51 16.61
N GLU A 110 17.76 -6.04 17.51
CA GLU A 110 17.58 -4.62 17.79
C GLU A 110 18.88 -3.97 18.28
N ALA A 111 19.61 -4.63 19.19
CA ALA A 111 20.91 -4.13 19.66
C ALA A 111 21.91 -3.97 18.49
N HIS A 112 21.93 -4.89 17.54
CA HIS A 112 22.76 -4.78 16.34
C HIS A 112 22.28 -3.61 15.43
N LEU A 113 20.97 -3.40 15.31
CA LEU A 113 20.44 -2.24 14.57
C LEU A 113 20.87 -0.92 15.21
N LEU A 114 20.76 -0.81 16.54
CA LEU A 114 21.22 0.36 17.29
C LEU A 114 22.72 0.60 17.12
N GLU A 115 23.54 -0.45 17.15
CA GLU A 115 24.97 -0.36 16.86
C GLU A 115 25.25 0.19 15.46
N LEU A 116 24.53 -0.30 14.43
CA LEU A 116 24.65 0.18 13.06
C LEU A 116 24.22 1.64 12.88
N MET A 117 23.25 2.10 13.69
CA MET A 117 22.79 3.48 13.74
C MET A 117 23.68 4.40 14.58
N GLY A 118 24.70 3.87 15.28
CA GLY A 118 25.62 4.64 16.12
C GLY A 118 25.21 4.77 17.58
N ALA A 119 24.18 4.08 18.03
CA ALA A 119 23.67 4.07 19.42
C ALA A 119 23.97 2.74 20.14
N LYS A 120 25.22 2.28 20.07
CA LYS A 120 25.66 0.98 20.60
C LYS A 120 25.38 0.77 22.09
N ASP A 121 25.38 1.84 22.87
CA ASP A 121 25.08 1.85 24.31
C ASP A 121 23.57 1.89 24.61
N GLY A 122 22.72 1.90 23.59
CA GLY A 122 21.27 2.01 23.71
C GLY A 122 20.77 3.45 23.96
N ASP A 123 21.63 4.43 23.88
CA ASP A 123 21.27 5.84 24.03
C ASP A 123 20.57 6.37 22.77
N LEU A 124 19.24 6.36 22.81
CA LEU A 124 18.39 6.81 21.70
C LEU A 124 18.51 8.31 21.42
N SER A 125 19.08 9.11 22.33
CA SER A 125 19.29 10.54 22.08
C SER A 125 20.32 10.81 20.99
N LYS A 126 21.15 9.82 20.68
CA LYS A 126 22.14 9.86 19.59
C LYS A 126 21.54 9.63 18.20
N LEU A 127 20.32 9.11 18.15
CA LEU A 127 19.63 8.85 16.88
C LEU A 127 18.96 10.13 16.36
N THR A 128 19.00 10.31 15.04
CA THR A 128 18.15 11.29 14.35
C THR A 128 16.69 10.85 14.42
N ASP A 129 15.75 11.76 14.18
CA ASP A 129 14.32 11.41 14.18
C ASP A 129 14.00 10.38 13.09
N GLY A 130 14.62 10.49 11.90
CA GLY A 130 14.50 9.47 10.87
C GLY A 130 15.01 8.09 11.29
N GLN A 131 16.13 8.02 12.02
CA GLN A 131 16.65 6.75 12.57
C GLN A 131 15.74 6.19 13.66
N LYS A 132 15.16 7.04 14.53
CA LYS A 132 14.15 6.62 15.51
C LYS A 132 12.93 6.02 14.84
N ALA A 133 12.45 6.65 13.77
CA ALA A 133 11.34 6.13 12.99
C ALA A 133 11.66 4.77 12.32
N LEU A 134 12.87 4.58 11.76
CA LEU A 134 13.29 3.27 11.27
C LEU A 134 13.35 2.20 12.39
N LEU A 135 13.75 2.59 13.59
CA LEU A 135 13.71 1.72 14.76
C LEU A 135 12.27 1.38 15.18
N ALA A 136 11.36 2.35 15.12
CA ALA A 136 9.95 2.15 15.38
C ALA A 136 9.33 1.15 14.39
N VAL A 137 9.64 1.25 13.10
CA VAL A 137 9.27 0.26 12.06
C VAL A 137 9.79 -1.14 12.42
N TYR A 138 11.07 -1.26 12.77
CA TYR A 138 11.67 -2.53 13.15
C TYR A 138 10.98 -3.18 14.36
N ARG A 139 10.64 -2.38 15.38
CA ARG A 139 9.88 -2.83 16.56
C ARG A 139 8.46 -3.23 16.21
N HIS A 140 7.75 -2.40 15.44
CA HIS A 140 6.37 -2.65 15.02
C HIS A 140 6.23 -3.93 14.20
N SER A 141 7.21 -4.25 13.36
CA SER A 141 7.22 -5.47 12.55
C SER A 141 7.11 -6.76 13.36
N ARG A 142 7.38 -6.70 14.66
CA ARG A 142 7.28 -7.81 15.61
C ARG A 142 5.98 -7.84 16.39
N SER A 143 5.08 -6.89 16.14
CA SER A 143 3.77 -6.81 16.79
C SER A 143 2.90 -8.02 16.42
N GLN A 144 1.95 -8.34 17.27
CA GLN A 144 0.99 -9.41 17.02
C GLN A 144 0.15 -9.12 15.76
N ALA A 145 -0.22 -7.86 15.55
CA ALA A 145 -0.99 -7.44 14.38
C ALA A 145 -0.27 -7.73 13.06
N VAL A 146 1.05 -7.46 13.00
CA VAL A 146 1.87 -7.78 11.83
C VAL A 146 2.02 -9.28 11.64
N LYS A 147 2.18 -10.06 12.71
CA LYS A 147 2.23 -11.54 12.64
C LYS A 147 0.94 -12.13 12.05
N GLU A 148 -0.22 -11.66 12.47
CA GLU A 148 -1.51 -12.11 11.91
C GLU A 148 -1.62 -11.86 10.40
N ARG A 149 -1.06 -10.74 9.90
CA ARG A 149 -0.99 -10.47 8.46
C ARG A 149 0.03 -11.34 7.74
N MET A 150 1.13 -11.68 8.40
CA MET A 150 2.10 -12.63 7.83
C MET A 150 1.47 -13.99 7.57
N ASP A 151 0.55 -14.45 8.42
CA ASP A 151 -0.15 -15.73 8.27
C ASP A 151 -1.04 -15.79 7.02
N VAL A 152 -1.48 -14.64 6.51
CA VAL A 152 -2.24 -14.56 5.25
C VAL A 152 -1.36 -14.22 4.05
N SER A 153 -0.10 -13.88 4.27
CA SER A 153 0.87 -13.69 3.21
C SER A 153 1.18 -15.04 2.54
N TYR A 154 1.24 -15.01 1.21
CA TYR A 154 1.70 -16.19 0.47
C TYR A 154 3.23 -16.30 0.44
N ARG A 155 3.95 -15.34 1.01
CA ARG A 155 5.42 -15.29 1.02
C ARG A 155 5.97 -15.80 2.34
N SER A 156 6.94 -16.70 2.25
CA SER A 156 7.66 -17.20 3.43
C SER A 156 8.72 -16.22 3.93
N LYS A 157 9.22 -15.33 3.08
CA LYS A 157 10.25 -14.35 3.43
C LYS A 157 10.01 -13.03 2.72
N ILE A 158 10.12 -11.94 3.48
CA ILE A 158 10.03 -10.56 3.00
C ILE A 158 11.27 -9.82 3.50
N ALA A 159 12.05 -9.28 2.59
CA ALA A 159 13.20 -8.45 2.92
C ALA A 159 12.73 -7.02 3.21
N VAL A 160 13.15 -6.45 4.34
CA VAL A 160 12.90 -5.06 4.69
C VAL A 160 14.23 -4.32 4.72
N THR A 161 14.38 -3.31 3.87
CA THR A 161 15.55 -2.45 3.83
C THR A 161 15.23 -1.16 4.57
N LEU A 162 15.93 -0.93 5.66
CA LEU A 162 15.92 0.31 6.44
C LEU A 162 17.03 1.21 5.89
N SER A 163 16.68 2.15 5.03
CA SER A 163 17.63 3.03 4.34
C SER A 163 17.90 4.28 5.15
N ASP A 164 19.08 4.35 5.75
CA ASP A 164 19.55 5.53 6.45
C ASP A 164 20.17 6.53 5.46
N THR A 165 19.48 7.63 5.27
CA THR A 165 19.91 8.74 4.40
C THR A 165 20.54 9.89 5.16
N THR A 166 20.83 9.70 6.46
CA THR A 166 21.40 10.73 7.33
C THR A 166 22.64 11.38 6.68
N GLY A 167 22.65 12.70 6.64
CA GLY A 167 23.69 13.48 5.95
C GLY A 167 23.47 13.69 4.45
N PHE A 168 22.44 13.06 3.85
CA PHE A 168 22.07 13.21 2.44
C PHE A 168 20.59 13.64 2.25
N ASP A 169 19.90 13.93 3.31
CA ASP A 169 18.50 14.38 3.37
C ASP A 169 18.34 15.91 3.21
N ASP A 170 19.41 16.60 2.83
CA ASP A 170 19.34 18.00 2.40
C ASP A 170 18.75 18.10 0.99
N ALA A 171 17.44 18.38 0.90
CA ALA A 171 16.71 18.49 -0.36
C ALA A 171 17.28 19.57 -1.32
N LYS A 172 18.03 20.57 -0.82
CA LYS A 172 18.68 21.59 -1.66
C LYS A 172 19.95 21.04 -2.30
N LYS A 173 20.70 20.22 -1.55
CA LYS A 173 21.98 19.65 -1.98
C LYS A 173 21.84 18.33 -2.69
N TYR A 174 20.88 17.49 -2.25
CA TYR A 174 20.64 16.15 -2.76
C TYR A 174 19.16 15.91 -3.06
N PRO A 175 18.50 16.71 -3.91
CA PRO A 175 17.06 16.66 -4.15
C PRO A 175 16.58 15.30 -4.70
N GLN A 176 17.47 14.51 -5.31
CA GLN A 176 17.15 13.19 -5.85
C GLN A 176 17.05 12.11 -4.78
N VAL A 177 17.70 12.28 -3.61
CA VAL A 177 17.72 11.25 -2.53
C VAL A 177 16.31 10.98 -2.02
N GLU A 178 15.49 12.00 -1.84
CA GLU A 178 14.11 11.89 -1.42
C GLU A 178 13.33 10.92 -2.33
N ASN A 179 13.41 11.12 -3.64
CA ASN A 179 12.66 10.34 -4.60
C ASN A 179 13.23 8.91 -4.80
N ASP A 180 14.56 8.77 -4.77
CA ASP A 180 15.22 7.49 -5.02
C ASP A 180 15.09 6.51 -3.83
N PHE A 181 14.91 7.05 -2.61
CA PHE A 181 14.74 6.27 -1.38
C PHE A 181 13.34 6.38 -0.77
N TRP A 182 12.34 6.80 -1.55
CA TRP A 182 10.95 6.84 -1.08
C TRP A 182 10.49 5.45 -0.61
N PRO A 183 9.67 5.35 0.45
CA PRO A 183 9.09 4.09 0.89
C PRO A 183 8.35 3.40 -0.26
N CYS A 184 8.60 2.13 -0.42
CA CYS A 184 7.94 1.35 -1.48
C CYS A 184 8.01 -0.15 -1.22
N SER A 185 7.08 -0.88 -1.84
CA SER A 185 7.12 -2.33 -1.91
C SER A 185 7.29 -2.81 -3.34
N THR A 186 8.25 -3.70 -3.55
CA THR A 186 8.47 -4.38 -4.81
C THR A 186 8.12 -5.87 -4.71
N GLY A 187 7.11 -6.19 -3.92
CA GLY A 187 6.60 -7.54 -3.73
C GLY A 187 7.40 -8.36 -2.70
N ARG A 188 8.69 -8.63 -2.87
CA ARG A 188 9.51 -9.35 -1.88
C ARG A 188 10.38 -8.45 -1.01
N MET A 189 10.43 -7.19 -1.32
CA MET A 189 11.24 -6.21 -0.61
C MET A 189 10.39 -4.99 -0.28
N ILE A 190 10.52 -4.55 0.94
CA ILE A 190 9.99 -3.27 1.42
C ILE A 190 11.19 -2.37 1.65
N GLN A 191 11.15 -1.15 1.14
CA GLN A 191 12.11 -0.11 1.45
C GLN A 191 11.46 0.92 2.35
N MET A 192 12.13 1.23 3.46
CA MET A 192 11.77 2.33 4.36
C MET A 192 12.98 3.26 4.46
N SER A 193 12.76 4.55 4.51
CA SER A 193 13.85 5.53 4.46
C SER A 193 13.74 6.56 5.57
N SER A 194 14.89 6.93 6.16
CA SER A 194 14.94 7.92 7.24
C SER A 194 14.54 9.33 6.78
N ASN A 195 14.79 9.71 5.52
CA ASN A 195 14.40 11.02 5.01
C ASN A 195 12.89 11.20 4.88
N PHE A 196 12.16 10.11 4.63
CA PHE A 196 10.69 10.18 4.56
C PHE A 196 10.09 10.71 5.87
N PHE A 197 10.67 10.38 7.00
CA PHE A 197 10.17 10.74 8.31
C PHE A 197 10.43 12.19 8.71
N ASN A 198 11.26 12.89 7.98
CA ASN A 198 11.32 14.35 8.07
C ASN A 198 10.01 15.01 7.59
N TYR A 199 9.20 14.28 6.84
CA TYR A 199 7.90 14.72 6.30
C TYR A 199 6.70 14.07 7.00
N ALA A 200 6.86 12.84 7.50
CA ALA A 200 5.78 12.08 8.11
C ALA A 200 5.40 12.55 9.52
N GLY A 201 6.33 13.15 10.24
CA GLY A 201 6.08 13.84 11.50
C GLY A 201 6.06 12.95 12.75
N SER A 202 5.80 11.65 12.68
CA SER A 202 5.71 10.78 13.86
C SER A 202 6.17 9.33 13.61
N ASP A 203 6.49 8.63 14.70
CA ASP A 203 6.77 7.19 14.67
C ASP A 203 5.54 6.39 14.20
N GLU A 204 4.33 6.85 14.51
CA GLU A 204 3.07 6.23 14.09
C GLU A 204 2.91 6.27 12.58
N ASP A 205 3.19 7.41 11.93
CA ASP A 205 3.17 7.53 10.47
C ASP A 205 4.18 6.59 9.80
N ALA A 206 5.35 6.40 10.43
CA ALA A 206 6.35 5.47 9.96
C ALA A 206 5.86 4.02 10.01
N GLN A 207 5.22 3.65 11.11
CA GLN A 207 4.66 2.33 11.31
C GLN A 207 3.48 2.08 10.36
N ALA A 208 2.60 3.07 10.17
CA ALA A 208 1.48 3.01 9.25
C ALA A 208 1.98 2.81 7.81
N THR A 209 2.96 3.60 7.37
CA THR A 209 3.59 3.44 6.06
C THR A 209 4.22 2.06 5.88
N PHE A 210 4.88 1.52 6.91
CA PHE A 210 5.40 0.15 6.86
C PHE A 210 4.27 -0.87 6.68
N VAL A 211 3.16 -0.74 7.41
CA VAL A 211 2.00 -1.63 7.28
C VAL A 211 1.38 -1.54 5.89
N HIS A 212 1.33 -0.35 5.31
CA HIS A 212 0.90 -0.11 3.93
C HIS A 212 1.76 -0.92 2.94
N GLU A 213 3.06 -0.69 2.94
CA GLU A 213 3.99 -1.35 2.03
C GLU A 213 4.07 -2.86 2.27
N PHE A 214 3.94 -3.29 3.52
CA PHE A 214 3.85 -4.70 3.87
C PHE A 214 2.59 -5.34 3.31
N SER A 215 1.45 -4.66 3.34
CA SER A 215 0.19 -5.16 2.77
C SER A 215 0.30 -5.41 1.27
N HIS A 216 1.03 -4.56 0.55
CA HIS A 216 1.37 -4.80 -0.83
C HIS A 216 2.27 -6.03 -1.03
N SER A 217 3.20 -6.27 -0.10
CA SER A 217 4.05 -7.47 -0.14
C SER A 217 3.27 -8.75 0.12
N CYS A 218 2.16 -8.69 0.86
CA CYS A 218 1.26 -9.82 1.09
C CYS A 218 0.43 -10.15 -0.16
N ASP A 219 0.25 -9.21 -1.08
CA ASP A 219 -0.47 -9.44 -2.32
C ASP A 219 0.49 -9.80 -3.47
N ARG A 220 0.17 -10.88 -4.19
CA ARG A 220 0.89 -11.28 -5.40
C ARG A 220 0.34 -10.60 -6.64
N THR A 221 -0.63 -9.71 -6.48
CA THR A 221 -1.18 -8.96 -7.59
C THR A 221 -0.05 -8.19 -8.26
N VAL A 222 0.20 -8.50 -9.55
CA VAL A 222 1.32 -7.92 -10.29
C VAL A 222 1.03 -6.46 -10.55
N LYS A 223 1.54 -5.58 -9.67
CA LYS A 223 1.42 -4.11 -9.80
C LYS A 223 1.95 -3.60 -11.14
N GLU A 224 2.91 -4.30 -11.71
CA GLU A 224 3.61 -3.90 -12.93
C GLU A 224 2.72 -3.83 -14.17
N PHE A 225 1.53 -4.48 -14.13
CA PHE A 225 0.51 -4.34 -15.17
C PHE A 225 -0.53 -3.24 -14.88
N ILE A 226 -0.45 -2.64 -13.69
CA ILE A 226 -1.26 -1.47 -13.36
C ILE A 226 -0.51 -0.25 -13.92
N LYS A 227 -1.14 0.51 -14.81
CA LYS A 227 -0.55 1.79 -15.24
C LYS A 227 -0.32 2.64 -13.99
N PRO A 228 0.83 3.34 -13.89
CA PRO A 228 1.05 4.25 -12.79
C PRO A 228 -0.12 5.23 -12.68
N TYR A 229 -0.47 5.57 -11.46
CA TYR A 229 -1.46 6.58 -11.13
C TYR A 229 -0.97 7.93 -11.62
N GLY A 230 -1.82 8.74 -12.23
CA GLY A 230 -1.53 10.08 -12.69
C GLY A 230 -0.22 10.23 -13.47
N LYS A 231 0.25 11.46 -13.67
CA LYS A 231 1.55 11.74 -14.29
C LYS A 231 2.74 11.38 -13.40
N ASP A 232 2.56 11.46 -12.09
CA ASP A 232 3.64 11.39 -11.10
C ASP A 232 3.69 10.06 -10.35
N GLY A 233 2.72 9.16 -10.58
CA GLY A 233 2.55 7.93 -9.79
C GLY A 233 2.05 8.19 -8.36
N ARG A 234 1.71 9.45 -8.03
CA ARG A 234 1.10 9.83 -6.75
C ARG A 234 -0.39 9.64 -6.83
N HIS A 235 -0.99 9.17 -5.76
CA HIS A 235 -2.43 9.02 -5.60
C HIS A 235 -2.83 9.42 -4.18
N SER A 236 -4.10 9.61 -3.96
CA SER A 236 -4.65 9.87 -2.63
C SER A 236 -5.85 8.96 -2.38
N CYS A 237 -6.08 8.62 -1.10
CA CYS A 237 -7.13 7.67 -0.71
C CYS A 237 -8.53 8.04 -1.22
N ASN A 238 -8.79 9.31 -1.56
CA ASN A 238 -10.05 9.77 -2.11
C ASN A 238 -10.02 9.99 -3.63
N GLU A 239 -9.02 9.50 -4.33
CA GLU A 239 -8.93 9.62 -5.78
C GLU A 239 -9.73 8.54 -6.50
N LEU A 240 -10.46 8.94 -7.55
CA LEU A 240 -11.14 8.02 -8.44
C LEU A 240 -10.10 7.33 -9.34
N THR A 241 -9.84 6.07 -9.07
CA THR A 241 -8.84 5.26 -9.75
C THR A 241 -9.48 4.14 -10.59
N ARG A 242 -8.71 3.14 -10.93
CA ARG A 242 -9.24 1.93 -11.56
C ARG A 242 -9.58 0.90 -10.50
N SER A 243 -10.59 0.09 -10.73
CA SER A 243 -11.07 -0.94 -9.80
C SER A 243 -9.97 -1.82 -9.17
N ARG A 244 -8.92 -2.14 -9.95
CA ARG A 244 -7.81 -2.93 -9.43
C ARG A 244 -6.89 -2.11 -8.54
N SER A 245 -6.64 -0.88 -8.91
CA SER A 245 -5.87 0.06 -8.10
C SER A 245 -6.58 0.35 -6.80
N ALA A 246 -7.86 0.68 -6.87
CA ALA A 246 -8.69 0.91 -5.69
C ALA A 246 -8.69 -0.31 -4.74
N PHE A 247 -8.63 -1.54 -5.27
CA PHE A 247 -8.49 -2.74 -4.44
C PHE A 247 -7.11 -2.84 -3.79
N VAL A 248 -6.03 -2.69 -4.58
CA VAL A 248 -4.66 -2.92 -4.09
C VAL A 248 -4.26 -1.89 -3.02
N GLU A 249 -4.56 -0.62 -3.28
CA GLU A 249 -4.27 0.46 -2.34
C GLU A 249 -5.29 0.47 -1.20
N GLY A 250 -6.58 0.28 -1.48
CA GLY A 250 -7.61 0.18 -0.43
C GLY A 250 -7.40 -1.01 0.52
N TRP A 251 -6.79 -2.11 0.05
CA TRP A 251 -6.36 -3.20 0.93
C TRP A 251 -5.21 -2.77 1.85
N ALA A 252 -4.27 -1.99 1.34
CA ALA A 252 -3.16 -1.48 2.14
C ALA A 252 -3.66 -0.48 3.19
N GLU A 253 -4.49 0.49 2.79
CA GLU A 253 -5.12 1.46 3.69
C GLU A 253 -6.04 0.79 4.74
N PHE A 254 -6.80 -0.24 4.36
CA PHE A 254 -7.57 -1.03 5.33
C PHE A 254 -6.69 -1.59 6.45
N ASN A 255 -5.51 -2.10 6.11
CA ASN A 255 -4.58 -2.62 7.11
C ASN A 255 -4.01 -1.52 8.01
N GLU A 256 -3.79 -0.32 7.50
CA GLU A 256 -3.45 0.86 8.31
C GLU A 256 -4.59 1.21 9.28
N MET A 257 -5.83 1.30 8.77
CA MET A 257 -7.01 1.62 9.58
C MET A 257 -7.24 0.66 10.75
N LEU A 258 -6.83 -0.60 10.60
CA LEU A 258 -6.95 -1.61 11.68
C LEU A 258 -6.02 -1.32 12.85
N ASP A 259 -4.84 -0.79 12.59
CA ASP A 259 -3.79 -0.64 13.60
C ASP A 259 -3.66 0.81 14.10
N PHE A 260 -4.03 1.80 13.27
CA PHE A 260 -3.78 3.21 13.52
C PHE A 260 -5.08 4.03 13.47
N PRO A 261 -5.61 4.43 14.65
CA PRO A 261 -6.82 5.26 14.71
C PRO A 261 -6.71 6.61 13.99
N SER A 262 -5.50 7.20 13.94
CA SER A 262 -5.21 8.44 13.20
C SER A 262 -5.44 8.24 11.70
N GLU A 263 -4.88 7.17 11.12
CA GLU A 263 -5.05 6.83 9.71
C GLU A 263 -6.51 6.52 9.38
N ARG A 264 -7.20 5.81 10.26
CA ARG A 264 -8.64 5.58 10.11
C ARG A 264 -9.41 6.90 10.02
N SER A 265 -9.17 7.82 10.95
CA SER A 265 -9.84 9.12 10.96
C SER A 265 -9.51 9.94 9.72
N ARG A 266 -8.25 9.91 9.27
CA ARG A 266 -7.77 10.57 8.05
C ARG A 266 -8.51 10.04 6.82
N ILE A 267 -8.56 8.73 6.63
CA ILE A 267 -9.18 8.08 5.48
C ILE A 267 -10.69 8.35 5.48
N GLN A 268 -11.37 8.14 6.62
CA GLN A 268 -12.81 8.38 6.75
C GLN A 268 -13.20 9.84 6.49
N SER A 269 -12.37 10.78 6.87
CA SER A 269 -12.56 12.20 6.55
C SER A 269 -12.33 12.48 5.06
N ALA A 270 -11.27 11.91 4.47
CA ALA A 270 -10.91 12.17 3.09
C ALA A 270 -11.97 11.67 2.09
N ILE A 271 -12.59 10.51 2.34
CA ILE A 271 -13.59 9.90 1.43
C ILE A 271 -14.94 10.62 1.41
N GLN A 272 -15.13 11.65 2.22
CA GLN A 272 -16.32 12.53 2.11
C GLN A 272 -16.31 13.34 0.80
N SER A 273 -15.18 13.36 0.11
CA SER A 273 -15.04 13.95 -1.22
C SER A 273 -14.21 13.07 -2.14
N VAL A 274 -14.46 13.16 -3.43
CA VAL A 274 -13.77 12.36 -4.46
C VAL A 274 -12.98 13.28 -5.36
N LYS A 275 -11.69 12.99 -5.54
CA LYS A 275 -10.83 13.64 -6.54
C LYS A 275 -10.95 12.91 -7.87
N ILE A 276 -11.21 13.66 -8.93
CA ILE A 276 -11.36 13.15 -10.30
C ILE A 276 -10.29 13.80 -11.17
N GLU A 277 -9.41 13.01 -11.77
CA GLU A 277 -8.41 13.49 -12.73
C GLU A 277 -9.10 13.87 -14.04
N LYS A 278 -8.84 15.08 -14.53
CA LYS A 278 -9.29 15.57 -15.83
C LYS A 278 -8.32 15.16 -16.94
N GLU A 279 -8.74 15.27 -18.18
CA GLU A 279 -7.90 14.96 -19.35
C GLU A 279 -6.61 15.78 -19.41
N ASN A 280 -6.61 17.00 -18.87
CA ASN A 280 -5.42 17.87 -18.81
C ASN A 280 -4.48 17.52 -17.63
N GLY A 281 -4.85 16.52 -16.79
CA GLY A 281 -4.10 16.11 -15.60
C GLY A 281 -4.34 16.98 -14.37
N GLU A 282 -5.29 17.91 -14.40
CA GLU A 282 -5.76 18.61 -13.22
C GLU A 282 -6.81 17.78 -12.48
N TYR A 283 -6.98 18.06 -11.18
CA TYR A 283 -7.98 17.40 -10.36
C TYR A 283 -9.17 18.31 -10.09
N THR A 284 -10.38 17.72 -10.15
CA THR A 284 -11.59 18.31 -9.57
C THR A 284 -11.96 17.49 -8.34
N GLN A 285 -12.37 18.18 -7.29
CA GLN A 285 -12.88 17.55 -6.07
C GLN A 285 -14.39 17.79 -6.00
N VAL A 286 -15.15 16.73 -5.80
CA VAL A 286 -16.60 16.74 -5.65
C VAL A 286 -17.00 16.05 -4.37
N ASP A 287 -18.13 16.39 -3.80
CA ASP A 287 -18.69 15.69 -2.64
C ASP A 287 -18.98 14.21 -3.01
N ALA A 288 -18.78 13.29 -2.09
CA ALA A 288 -19.05 11.86 -2.32
C ALA A 288 -20.54 11.58 -2.61
N THR A 289 -21.44 12.47 -2.16
CA THR A 289 -22.89 12.41 -2.44
C THR A 289 -23.26 13.04 -3.77
N ASP A 290 -22.35 13.70 -4.49
CA ASP A 290 -22.61 14.38 -5.76
C ASP A 290 -23.32 13.45 -6.74
N PRO A 291 -24.45 13.86 -7.34
CA PRO A 291 -25.24 13.01 -8.24
C PRO A 291 -24.49 12.60 -9.53
N SER A 292 -23.41 13.28 -9.90
CA SER A 292 -22.56 12.88 -11.03
C SER A 292 -21.75 11.62 -10.77
N LEU A 293 -21.53 11.26 -9.49
CA LEU A 293 -20.85 10.04 -9.10
C LEU A 293 -21.83 8.87 -9.06
N THR A 294 -21.46 7.77 -9.69
CA THR A 294 -22.18 6.49 -9.60
C THR A 294 -21.64 5.66 -8.44
N GLY A 295 -22.40 4.66 -7.97
CA GLY A 295 -21.90 3.70 -6.98
C GLY A 295 -20.63 2.98 -7.45
N LYS A 296 -20.53 2.69 -8.77
CA LYS A 296 -19.32 2.11 -9.36
C LYS A 296 -18.11 3.06 -9.29
N ASN A 297 -18.32 4.38 -9.42
CA ASN A 297 -17.23 5.34 -9.22
C ASN A 297 -16.70 5.25 -7.77
N LEU A 298 -17.61 5.24 -6.78
CA LEU A 298 -17.22 5.13 -5.36
C LEU A 298 -16.49 3.81 -5.06
N MET A 299 -16.91 2.69 -5.67
CA MET A 299 -16.18 1.40 -5.57
C MET A 299 -14.80 1.40 -6.25
N ASN A 300 -14.44 2.47 -6.93
CA ASN A 300 -13.13 2.69 -7.53
C ASN A 300 -12.32 3.78 -6.79
N VAL A 301 -12.73 4.15 -5.59
CA VAL A 301 -12.01 5.03 -4.66
C VAL A 301 -11.34 4.17 -3.59
N GLU A 302 -10.05 4.33 -3.41
CA GLU A 302 -9.22 3.49 -2.54
C GLU A 302 -9.72 3.47 -1.09
N GLY A 303 -9.91 4.65 -0.51
CA GLY A 303 -10.38 4.78 0.87
C GLY A 303 -11.81 4.28 1.09
N VAL A 304 -12.69 4.33 0.07
CA VAL A 304 -14.04 3.74 0.15
C VAL A 304 -13.92 2.21 0.25
N VAL A 305 -13.05 1.60 -0.57
CA VAL A 305 -12.77 0.16 -0.50
C VAL A 305 -12.17 -0.22 0.85
N ALA A 306 -11.22 0.58 1.34
CA ALA A 306 -10.61 0.40 2.67
C ALA A 306 -11.66 0.46 3.78
N ASN A 307 -12.53 1.46 3.76
CA ASN A 307 -13.56 1.64 4.77
C ASN A 307 -14.61 0.52 4.76
N ILE A 308 -14.97 0.01 3.58
CA ILE A 308 -15.85 -1.18 3.47
C ILE A 308 -15.21 -2.37 4.20
N PHE A 309 -13.93 -2.70 3.94
CA PHE A 309 -13.26 -3.81 4.63
C PHE A 309 -13.09 -3.54 6.13
N TYR A 310 -12.83 -2.29 6.51
CA TYR A 310 -12.76 -1.92 7.91
C TYR A 310 -14.09 -2.14 8.63
N ARG A 311 -15.21 -1.69 8.06
CA ARG A 311 -16.54 -1.87 8.62
C ARG A 311 -16.92 -3.35 8.73
N ILE A 312 -16.66 -4.15 7.68
CA ILE A 312 -16.86 -5.60 7.74
C ILE A 312 -16.08 -6.18 8.91
N SER A 313 -14.84 -5.75 9.10
CA SER A 313 -13.96 -6.28 10.16
C SER A 313 -14.39 -5.88 11.56
N SER A 314 -14.99 -4.71 11.74
CA SER A 314 -15.35 -4.14 13.04
C SER A 314 -16.81 -4.35 13.41
N GLU A 315 -17.72 -4.42 12.43
CA GLU A 315 -19.16 -4.47 12.67
C GLU A 315 -19.75 -5.89 12.58
N LEU A 316 -19.10 -6.81 11.84
CA LEU A 316 -19.63 -8.16 11.68
C LEU A 316 -18.97 -9.17 12.63
N PRO A 317 -19.70 -10.19 13.09
CA PRO A 317 -19.17 -11.23 13.97
C PRO A 317 -17.95 -11.91 13.34
N ASP A 318 -16.81 -11.95 14.04
CA ASP A 318 -15.53 -12.48 13.55
C ASP A 318 -15.07 -11.82 12.24
N GLY A 319 -15.54 -10.61 11.94
CA GLY A 319 -15.38 -9.93 10.66
C GLY A 319 -13.92 -9.82 10.23
N ARG A 320 -13.01 -9.42 11.13
CA ARG A 320 -11.56 -9.35 10.85
C ARG A 320 -11.01 -10.69 10.37
N LYS A 321 -11.27 -11.77 11.08
CA LYS A 321 -10.82 -13.12 10.69
C LYS A 321 -11.39 -13.52 9.34
N LYS A 322 -12.68 -13.30 9.12
CA LYS A 322 -13.38 -13.65 7.88
C LYS A 322 -12.86 -12.86 6.67
N VAL A 323 -12.53 -11.57 6.85
CA VAL A 323 -11.91 -10.74 5.78
C VAL A 323 -10.55 -11.30 5.40
N PHE A 324 -9.68 -11.61 6.36
CA PHE A 324 -8.37 -12.21 6.09
C PHE A 324 -8.49 -13.61 5.46
N GLU A 325 -9.46 -14.41 5.86
CA GLU A 325 -9.74 -15.71 5.22
C GLU A 325 -10.24 -15.53 3.78
N ALA A 326 -11.08 -14.54 3.50
CA ALA A 326 -11.50 -14.22 2.15
C ALA A 326 -10.31 -13.78 1.29
N PHE A 327 -9.40 -12.96 1.84
CA PHE A 327 -8.16 -12.57 1.16
C PHE A 327 -7.29 -13.79 0.84
N LYS A 328 -7.03 -14.66 1.81
CA LYS A 328 -6.23 -15.87 1.64
C LYS A 328 -6.80 -16.82 0.58
N ASN A 329 -8.11 -16.95 0.52
CA ASN A 329 -8.80 -17.88 -0.36
C ASN A 329 -9.15 -17.33 -1.75
N THR A 330 -8.97 -16.03 -1.98
CA THR A 330 -9.19 -15.41 -3.29
C THR A 330 -7.97 -15.61 -4.18
N ASN A 331 -8.20 -15.77 -5.50
CA ASN A 331 -7.11 -15.98 -6.45
C ASN A 331 -6.07 -14.86 -6.37
N ILE A 332 -4.85 -15.24 -6.02
CA ILE A 332 -3.73 -14.32 -5.71
C ILE A 332 -3.29 -13.44 -6.89
N TYR A 333 -3.59 -13.84 -8.14
CA TYR A 333 -3.13 -13.10 -9.33
C TYR A 333 -4.13 -12.04 -9.81
N TRP A 334 -5.41 -12.20 -9.45
CA TRP A 334 -6.52 -11.41 -10.02
C TRP A 334 -7.47 -10.88 -8.96
N ARG A 335 -6.97 -10.67 -7.73
CA ARG A 335 -7.79 -10.13 -6.66
C ARG A 335 -8.42 -8.79 -7.06
N THR A 336 -9.67 -8.63 -6.72
CA THR A 336 -10.43 -7.39 -6.88
C THR A 336 -11.42 -7.28 -5.73
N THR A 337 -11.90 -6.08 -5.46
CA THR A 337 -12.96 -5.83 -4.46
C THR A 337 -14.15 -6.77 -4.66
N LYS A 338 -14.58 -6.96 -5.92
CA LYS A 338 -15.66 -7.90 -6.24
C LYS A 338 -15.36 -9.33 -5.79
N MET A 339 -14.18 -9.85 -6.12
CA MET A 339 -13.83 -11.24 -5.78
C MET A 339 -13.75 -11.44 -4.28
N MET A 340 -13.21 -10.46 -3.57
CA MET A 340 -13.13 -10.48 -2.11
C MET A 340 -14.52 -10.47 -1.46
N LEU A 341 -15.36 -9.53 -1.82
CA LEU A 341 -16.69 -9.37 -1.25
C LEU A 341 -17.59 -10.56 -1.59
N ARG A 342 -17.53 -11.06 -2.83
CA ARG A 342 -18.27 -12.24 -3.24
C ARG A 342 -17.81 -13.49 -2.49
N GLY A 343 -16.50 -13.73 -2.41
CA GLY A 343 -15.93 -14.86 -1.67
C GLY A 343 -16.27 -14.80 -0.18
N TYR A 344 -16.32 -13.59 0.40
CA TYR A 344 -16.78 -13.39 1.79
C TYR A 344 -18.26 -13.79 1.93
N ALA A 345 -19.15 -13.24 1.07
CA ALA A 345 -20.60 -13.49 1.13
C ALA A 345 -20.95 -14.97 0.91
N GLU A 346 -20.26 -15.64 -0.02
CA GLU A 346 -20.47 -17.07 -0.30
C GLU A 346 -20.09 -17.96 0.89
N LYS A 347 -19.03 -17.63 1.61
CA LYS A 347 -18.55 -18.37 2.78
C LYS A 347 -19.30 -18.03 4.06
N ASN A 348 -19.85 -16.84 4.15
CA ASN A 348 -20.52 -16.30 5.32
C ASN A 348 -21.95 -15.82 4.96
N PRO A 349 -22.85 -16.72 4.53
CA PRO A 349 -24.17 -16.33 4.04
C PRO A 349 -25.03 -15.64 5.12
N GLY A 350 -24.76 -15.87 6.41
CA GLY A 350 -25.43 -15.19 7.51
C GLY A 350 -25.09 -13.69 7.59
N ASP A 351 -23.93 -13.27 7.09
CA ASP A 351 -23.50 -11.88 7.11
C ASP A 351 -23.95 -11.11 5.83
N ALA A 352 -24.45 -11.82 4.81
CA ALA A 352 -24.63 -11.26 3.47
C ALA A 352 -25.62 -10.08 3.41
N LYS A 353 -26.63 -10.05 4.29
CA LYS A 353 -27.58 -8.92 4.40
C LYS A 353 -26.89 -7.68 4.97
N ALA A 354 -26.13 -7.83 6.06
CA ALA A 354 -25.40 -6.74 6.69
C ALA A 354 -24.28 -6.22 5.75
N LEU A 355 -23.61 -7.13 5.05
CA LEU A 355 -22.61 -6.77 4.04
C LEU A 355 -23.23 -5.92 2.90
N ALA A 356 -24.43 -6.26 2.43
CA ALA A 356 -25.16 -5.48 1.44
C ALA A 356 -25.52 -4.08 1.96
N ALA A 357 -25.89 -3.97 3.24
CA ALA A 357 -26.14 -2.69 3.89
C ALA A 357 -24.88 -1.84 3.96
N ILE A 358 -23.75 -2.38 4.42
CA ILE A 358 -22.46 -1.68 4.44
C ILE A 358 -22.10 -1.16 3.04
N LEU A 359 -22.20 -1.99 2.00
CA LEU A 359 -21.93 -1.58 0.63
C LEU A 359 -22.82 -0.42 0.18
N ASN A 360 -24.09 -0.51 0.49
CA ASN A 360 -25.07 0.52 0.13
C ASN A 360 -24.78 1.85 0.83
N GLU A 361 -24.43 1.82 2.10
CA GLU A 361 -24.13 2.99 2.90
C GLU A 361 -22.83 3.67 2.42
N GLU A 362 -21.74 2.92 2.25
CA GLU A 362 -20.46 3.44 1.78
C GLU A 362 -20.52 3.99 0.36
N THR A 363 -21.49 3.59 -0.41
CA THR A 363 -21.76 4.14 -1.75
C THR A 363 -22.93 5.11 -1.79
N HIS A 364 -23.37 5.61 -0.64
CA HIS A 364 -24.47 6.57 -0.48
C HIS A 364 -25.74 6.14 -1.20
N GLY A 365 -26.06 4.84 -1.21
CA GLY A 365 -27.22 4.28 -1.89
C GLY A 365 -27.14 4.29 -3.42
N LYS A 366 -26.00 4.65 -4.01
CA LYS A 366 -25.84 4.82 -5.46
C LYS A 366 -25.60 3.54 -6.24
N LEU A 367 -25.30 2.41 -5.59
CA LEU A 367 -25.27 1.11 -6.27
C LEU A 367 -26.69 0.67 -6.63
N SER A 368 -26.87 0.31 -7.89
CA SER A 368 -28.09 -0.39 -8.32
C SER A 368 -28.18 -1.80 -7.72
N ASP A 369 -29.39 -2.39 -7.72
CA ASP A 369 -29.59 -3.77 -7.29
C ASP A 369 -28.72 -4.75 -8.09
N ALA A 370 -28.55 -4.51 -9.40
CA ALA A 370 -27.70 -5.33 -10.25
C ALA A 370 -26.22 -5.24 -9.84
N GLU A 371 -25.76 -4.06 -9.45
CA GLU A 371 -24.37 -3.87 -8.99
C GLU A 371 -24.14 -4.48 -7.61
N ILE A 372 -25.08 -4.38 -6.67
CA ILE A 372 -24.99 -5.08 -5.39
C ILE A 372 -24.87 -6.60 -5.63
N MET A 373 -25.73 -7.16 -6.49
CA MET A 373 -25.64 -8.57 -6.88
C MET A 373 -24.35 -8.91 -7.63
N TYR A 374 -23.79 -7.97 -8.38
CA TYR A 374 -22.50 -8.16 -9.05
C TYR A 374 -21.36 -8.34 -8.04
N TYR A 375 -21.35 -7.56 -6.95
CA TYR A 375 -20.34 -7.64 -5.92
C TYR A 375 -20.54 -8.82 -4.96
N LEU A 376 -21.77 -9.12 -4.55
CA LEU A 376 -22.07 -10.06 -3.47
C LEU A 376 -22.65 -11.41 -3.93
N GLY A 377 -23.11 -11.51 -5.16
CA GLY A 377 -23.90 -12.66 -5.62
C GLY A 377 -25.38 -12.53 -5.30
N LYS A 378 -26.14 -13.60 -5.58
CA LYS A 378 -27.61 -13.66 -5.41
C LYS A 378 -28.00 -14.52 -4.18
N GLY A 379 -27.21 -14.47 -3.13
CA GLY A 379 -27.51 -15.21 -1.89
C GLY A 379 -28.79 -14.72 -1.19
N PRO A 380 -29.43 -15.55 -0.36
CA PRO A 380 -30.70 -15.20 0.31
C PRO A 380 -30.64 -13.87 1.07
N GLY A 381 -29.57 -13.61 1.84
CA GLY A 381 -29.42 -12.37 2.60
C GLY A 381 -29.32 -11.13 1.72
N VAL A 382 -28.65 -11.24 0.54
CA VAL A 382 -28.59 -10.15 -0.45
C VAL A 382 -29.97 -9.87 -1.00
N MET A 383 -30.72 -10.92 -1.37
CA MET A 383 -32.08 -10.77 -1.94
C MET A 383 -33.05 -10.21 -0.89
N GLU A 384 -32.91 -10.57 0.37
CA GLU A 384 -33.68 -10.01 1.49
C GLU A 384 -33.40 -8.50 1.64
N PHE A 385 -32.14 -8.09 1.61
CA PHE A 385 -31.76 -6.67 1.63
C PHE A 385 -32.40 -5.90 0.46
N LEU A 386 -32.28 -6.43 -0.75
CA LEU A 386 -32.83 -5.78 -1.96
C LEU A 386 -34.37 -5.69 -1.92
N ALA A 387 -35.04 -6.69 -1.37
CA ALA A 387 -36.50 -6.66 -1.18
C ALA A 387 -36.90 -5.57 -0.17
N ALA A 388 -36.20 -5.48 0.94
CA ALA A 388 -36.43 -4.45 1.96
C ALA A 388 -36.18 -3.02 1.43
N ARG A 389 -35.19 -2.83 0.57
CA ARG A 389 -34.88 -1.55 -0.09
C ARG A 389 -36.01 -1.07 -1.01
N LYS A 390 -36.76 -1.99 -1.63
CA LYS A 390 -37.88 -1.70 -2.54
C LYS A 390 -39.22 -1.51 -1.83
N ALA A 391 -39.31 -1.95 -0.58
CA ALA A 391 -40.55 -1.76 0.19
C ALA A 391 -40.80 -0.25 0.32
N PRO A 392 -42.02 0.25 -0.03
CA PRO A 392 -42.35 1.63 0.24
C PRO A 392 -42.15 1.85 1.72
N SER A 393 -41.49 2.94 2.10
CA SER A 393 -41.27 3.29 3.50
C SER A 393 -42.61 3.55 4.16
N ALA A 394 -43.22 2.47 4.67
CA ALA A 394 -44.21 2.60 5.70
C ALA A 394 -43.42 3.06 6.93
N ASP A 395 -43.60 4.32 7.26
CA ASP A 395 -43.00 5.04 8.34
C ASP A 395 -41.46 5.12 8.30
N LYS A 396 -40.96 6.34 8.23
CA LYS A 396 -39.61 6.67 8.63
C LYS A 396 -39.44 6.09 10.04
N ILE A 397 -38.95 4.85 10.12
CA ILE A 397 -38.34 4.39 11.37
C ILE A 397 -37.15 5.32 11.53
N THR A 398 -37.33 6.34 12.33
CA THR A 398 -36.25 7.09 12.93
C THR A 398 -35.34 6.04 13.54
N VAL A 399 -34.26 5.71 12.87
CA VAL A 399 -33.14 4.99 13.47
C VAL A 399 -32.81 5.83 14.70
N PRO A 400 -32.88 5.28 15.93
CA PRO A 400 -32.46 6.05 17.08
C PRO A 400 -31.03 6.50 16.76
N GLU A 401 -30.84 7.78 16.75
CA GLU A 401 -29.53 8.39 16.67
C GLU A 401 -28.66 7.70 17.71
N LEU A 402 -27.75 6.86 17.27
CA LEU A 402 -26.73 6.24 18.13
C LEU A 402 -25.70 7.32 18.47
N THR A 403 -26.21 8.41 19.08
CA THR A 403 -25.45 9.35 19.88
C THR A 403 -25.28 8.74 21.27
N ALA A 404 -24.56 7.63 21.36
CA ALA A 404 -23.88 7.33 22.61
C ALA A 404 -22.66 8.26 22.64
N PRO A 405 -22.64 9.28 23.50
CA PRO A 405 -21.41 10.00 23.73
C PRO A 405 -20.41 8.97 24.27
N ILE A 406 -19.32 8.76 23.55
CA ILE A 406 -18.15 8.09 24.11
C ILE A 406 -17.77 8.98 25.29
N ASN A 407 -18.06 8.51 26.51
CA ASN A 407 -17.62 9.16 27.74
C ASN A 407 -16.10 9.22 27.72
N ALA A 408 -15.58 10.40 27.40
CA ALA A 408 -14.18 10.79 27.53
C ALA A 408 -13.82 11.02 29.03
N ALA A 409 -14.25 10.12 29.90
CA ALA A 409 -14.02 10.19 31.33
C ALA A 409 -13.24 8.97 31.80
N ASP A 410 -12.07 8.72 31.21
CA ASP A 410 -11.07 7.88 31.90
C ASP A 410 -9.66 7.98 31.30
N GLN A 411 -9.20 9.18 30.92
CA GLN A 411 -7.76 9.46 30.88
C GLN A 411 -7.56 10.94 31.22
N GLY A 412 -7.11 11.17 32.44
CA GLY A 412 -6.74 12.47 32.96
C GLY A 412 -5.50 13.01 32.21
N VAL A 413 -5.73 13.74 31.14
CA VAL A 413 -4.74 14.62 30.53
C VAL A 413 -5.25 16.04 30.66
N THR A 414 -4.69 16.76 31.62
CA THR A 414 -4.85 18.21 31.73
C THR A 414 -4.15 18.88 30.55
N VAL A 415 -4.93 19.43 29.62
CA VAL A 415 -4.42 20.31 28.58
C VAL A 415 -4.26 21.69 29.17
N ASN A 416 -3.02 22.16 29.31
CA ASN A 416 -2.74 23.58 29.56
C ASN A 416 -2.84 24.32 28.23
N ASP A 417 -3.80 25.21 28.19
CA ASP A 417 -4.06 26.17 27.13
C ASP A 417 -3.05 27.35 27.27
N GLU A 418 -1.98 27.35 26.44
CA GLU A 418 -1.27 28.62 26.15
C GLU A 418 -0.91 28.60 24.65
N GLY A 419 -1.57 29.53 23.96
CA GLY A 419 -1.47 29.72 22.54
C GLY A 419 -0.12 30.25 22.06
N THR A 420 0.30 29.76 20.92
CA THR A 420 0.94 30.60 19.88
C THR A 420 0.67 29.95 18.53
N SER A 421 -0.18 30.61 17.77
CA SER A 421 -0.42 30.32 16.35
C SER A 421 0.83 30.64 15.55
N SER A 422 1.54 29.66 15.04
CA SER A 422 2.40 29.83 13.89
C SER A 422 1.88 28.91 12.78
N GLY A 423 1.27 29.55 11.79
CA GLY A 423 0.69 28.85 10.64
C GLY A 423 1.73 28.00 9.90
N ASN A 424 1.49 26.74 9.88
CA ASN A 424 2.23 25.82 9.04
C ASN A 424 1.48 25.72 7.68
N PRO A 425 2.07 26.17 6.56
CA PRO A 425 1.39 26.22 5.25
C PRO A 425 1.25 24.84 4.55
N PHE A 426 1.49 23.72 5.25
CA PHE A 426 1.52 22.39 4.65
C PHE A 426 0.45 21.40 5.13
N THR A 427 -0.70 21.89 5.62
CA THR A 427 -1.87 21.02 5.86
C THR A 427 -2.74 20.88 4.60
N ALA A 428 -2.19 20.44 3.50
CA ALA A 428 -2.97 20.03 2.35
C ALA A 428 -2.36 18.74 1.77
N GLY A 429 -2.92 17.61 2.17
CA GLY A 429 -2.85 16.37 1.42
C GLY A 429 -1.51 15.64 1.48
N SER A 430 -1.34 14.75 2.43
CA SER A 430 -0.40 13.65 2.28
C SER A 430 -0.83 12.81 1.08
N THR A 431 -0.32 13.14 -0.10
CA THR A 431 -0.38 12.27 -1.27
C THR A 431 0.78 11.28 -1.12
N ARG A 432 0.46 10.05 -0.87
CA ARG A 432 1.40 8.91 -0.88
C ARG A 432 1.61 8.38 -2.30
#